data_a6a99a7cdb0211a53a1508d21095cca4
#
_entry.id   a6a99a7cdb0211a53a1508d21095cca4
#
_cell.length_a   1.000
_cell.length_b   1.000
_cell.length_c   1.000
_cell.angle_alpha   90.00
_cell.angle_beta   90.00
_cell.angle_gamma   90.00
#
_symmetry.space_group_name_H-M   'P 1'
#
loop_
_entity.id
_entity.type
_entity.pdbx_description
1 polymer ?
#
loop_
_entity_poly.entity_id
_entity_poly.type
_entity_poly.pdbx_seq_one_letter_code
_entity_poly.pdbx_strand_id
1 'polypeptide(L)'
;MSKRFAVTLFLGLFLAVGAAAQTKLLRFPDIQGERVVFTYGGDLWTASASGGTAVRLTSHPGVETYAKFSPDGKWIAFTAQYDGDEQVYVVSAQGGEPKQLTFYPSRGPLAPRWGFDNQVHGWTKDGR
;
A
#
# COMPACT_ATOMS: atom_id res chain seq x y z
N MET A 1 -62.20 17.84 9.87
CA MET A 1 -61.00 18.73 9.90
C MET A 1 -59.80 17.95 10.41
N SER A 2 -58.67 18.08 9.71
CA SER A 2 -57.33 17.67 10.14
C SER A 2 -57.01 16.17 10.22
N LYS A 3 -57.03 15.47 9.09
CA LYS A 3 -56.27 14.24 8.91
C LYS A 3 -55.14 14.37 7.85
N ARG A 4 -54.77 15.59 7.50
CA ARG A 4 -53.77 15.84 6.42
C ARG A 4 -52.42 16.38 6.91
N PHE A 5 -52.21 16.55 8.20
CA PHE A 5 -50.95 17.10 8.77
C PHE A 5 -50.00 16.06 9.34
N ALA A 6 -50.38 14.80 9.42
CA ALA A 6 -49.55 13.76 10.01
C ALA A 6 -48.65 13.01 9.02
N VAL A 7 -48.87 13.19 7.70
CA VAL A 7 -48.13 12.43 6.67
C VAL A 7 -46.85 13.14 6.20
N THR A 8 -46.76 14.46 6.41
CA THR A 8 -45.61 15.24 5.92
C THR A 8 -44.39 15.23 6.87
N LEU A 9 -44.56 14.78 8.11
CA LEU A 9 -43.46 14.71 9.08
C LEU A 9 -42.68 13.40 9.06
N PHE A 10 -43.16 12.37 8.34
CA PHE A 10 -42.51 11.05 8.29
C PHE A 10 -41.60 10.85 7.06
N LEU A 11 -41.60 11.78 6.12
CA LEU A 11 -40.80 11.66 4.89
C LEU A 11 -39.43 12.36 4.97
N GLY A 12 -39.12 13.02 6.09
CA GLY A 12 -37.85 13.75 6.28
C GLY A 12 -36.75 12.98 6.99
N LEU A 13 -36.97 11.72 7.42
CA LEU A 13 -36.06 11.03 8.32
C LEU A 13 -35.27 9.87 7.65
N PHE A 14 -35.25 9.78 6.33
CA PHE A 14 -34.59 8.65 5.63
C PHE A 14 -33.43 9.04 4.73
N LEU A 15 -32.77 10.18 4.93
CA LEU A 15 -31.56 10.56 4.17
C LEU A 15 -30.32 10.77 5.03
N ALA A 16 -30.22 10.09 6.16
CA ALA A 16 -28.91 9.84 6.76
C ALA A 16 -28.37 8.53 6.14
N VAL A 17 -27.98 8.58 4.87
CA VAL A 17 -27.10 7.58 4.32
C VAL A 17 -25.79 7.74 5.09
N GLY A 18 -25.59 6.88 6.08
CA GLY A 18 -24.34 6.80 6.81
C GLY A 18 -23.21 6.66 5.80
N ALA A 19 -22.35 7.67 5.75
CA ALA A 19 -21.05 7.51 5.10
C ALA A 19 -20.36 6.37 5.83
N ALA A 20 -20.42 5.16 5.28
CA ALA A 20 -19.63 4.04 5.76
C ALA A 20 -18.18 4.47 5.61
N ALA A 21 -17.54 4.79 6.73
CA ALA A 21 -16.11 5.01 6.77
C ALA A 21 -15.45 3.70 6.33
N GLN A 22 -15.09 3.61 5.06
CA GLN A 22 -14.28 2.49 4.59
C GLN A 22 -12.92 2.62 5.28
N THR A 23 -12.67 1.73 6.24
CA THR A 23 -11.36 1.60 6.86
C THR A 23 -10.42 1.07 5.79
N LYS A 24 -9.74 1.97 5.10
CA LYS A 24 -8.71 1.61 4.13
C LYS A 24 -7.48 1.18 4.91
N LEU A 25 -7.16 -0.11 4.90
CA LEU A 25 -5.96 -0.68 5.51
C LEU A 25 -4.73 -0.40 4.64
N LEU A 26 -4.42 0.87 4.42
CA LEU A 26 -3.22 1.31 3.73
C LEU A 26 -2.04 1.25 4.71
N ARG A 27 -0.93 0.65 4.29
CA ARG A 27 0.26 0.45 5.12
C ARG A 27 1.51 0.96 4.41
N PHE A 28 2.52 1.31 5.21
CA PHE A 28 3.87 1.64 4.77
C PHE A 28 3.92 2.67 3.63
N PRO A 29 3.29 3.85 3.79
CA PRO A 29 3.31 4.86 2.75
C PRO A 29 4.69 5.49 2.62
N ASP A 30 5.01 5.88 1.39
CA ASP A 30 6.14 6.74 1.08
C ASP A 30 5.74 7.74 0.00
N ILE A 31 6.40 8.89 -0.03
CA ILE A 31 6.07 9.98 -0.94
C ILE A 31 7.32 10.52 -1.62
N GLN A 32 7.24 10.72 -2.94
CA GLN A 32 8.27 11.38 -3.73
C GLN A 32 7.61 12.36 -4.71
N GLY A 33 7.86 13.65 -4.52
CA GLY A 33 7.16 14.70 -5.25
C GLY A 33 5.65 14.61 -5.01
N GLU A 34 4.88 14.45 -6.07
CA GLU A 34 3.41 14.30 -6.01
C GLU A 34 2.94 12.85 -6.09
N ARG A 35 3.83 11.89 -5.95
CA ARG A 35 3.48 10.47 -6.02
C ARG A 35 3.59 9.81 -4.65
N VAL A 36 2.61 9.01 -4.32
CA VAL A 36 2.55 8.18 -3.11
C VAL A 36 2.61 6.73 -3.53
N VAL A 37 3.40 5.91 -2.83
CA VAL A 37 3.35 4.45 -2.86
C VAL A 37 2.89 3.93 -1.52
N PHE A 38 2.14 2.86 -1.50
CA PHE A 38 1.66 2.21 -0.27
C PHE A 38 1.34 0.74 -0.52
N THR A 39 1.29 -0.03 0.55
CA THR A 39 0.83 -1.43 0.50
C THR A 39 -0.67 -1.49 0.78
N TYR A 40 -1.41 -2.20 -0.06
CA TYR A 40 -2.81 -2.53 0.14
C TYR A 40 -3.11 -3.93 -0.38
N GLY A 41 -3.74 -4.78 0.47
CA GLY A 41 -4.06 -6.16 0.11
C GLY A 41 -2.84 -7.05 -0.18
N GLY A 42 -1.65 -6.68 0.32
CA GLY A 42 -0.40 -7.40 0.08
C GLY A 42 0.42 -6.88 -1.10
N ASP A 43 -0.14 -6.03 -1.96
CA ASP A 43 0.54 -5.48 -3.14
C ASP A 43 0.89 -4.01 -2.98
N LEU A 44 1.81 -3.53 -3.83
CA LEU A 44 2.12 -2.12 -3.94
C LEU A 44 1.14 -1.40 -4.87
N TRP A 45 0.73 -0.24 -4.43
CA TRP A 45 -0.14 0.68 -5.17
C TRP A 45 0.47 2.07 -5.21
N THR A 46 0.21 2.78 -6.28
CA THR A 46 0.62 4.19 -6.43
C THR A 46 -0.59 5.08 -6.65
N ALA A 47 -0.51 6.32 -6.16
CA ALA A 47 -1.52 7.34 -6.35
C ALA A 47 -0.87 8.71 -6.42
N SER A 48 -1.63 9.72 -6.88
CA SER A 48 -1.24 11.11 -6.72
C SER A 48 -1.47 11.57 -5.29
N ALA A 49 -0.55 12.37 -4.74
CA ALA A 49 -0.71 13.02 -3.44
C ALA A 49 -1.88 14.02 -3.41
N SER A 50 -2.27 14.54 -4.58
CA SER A 50 -3.45 15.41 -4.74
C SER A 50 -4.78 14.65 -4.76
N GLY A 51 -4.74 13.33 -4.69
CA GLY A 51 -5.92 12.46 -4.73
C GLY A 51 -6.17 11.85 -6.12
N GLY A 52 -7.29 11.15 -6.25
CA GLY A 52 -7.67 10.45 -7.46
C GLY A 52 -7.65 8.93 -7.31
N THR A 53 -7.54 8.22 -8.41
CA THR A 53 -7.56 6.76 -8.45
C THR A 53 -6.16 6.19 -8.20
N ALA A 54 -6.05 5.26 -7.26
CA ALA A 54 -4.83 4.49 -7.07
C ALA A 54 -4.70 3.40 -8.16
N VAL A 55 -3.48 3.17 -8.60
CA VAL A 55 -3.13 2.14 -9.58
C VAL A 55 -2.29 1.07 -8.91
N ARG A 56 -2.64 -0.19 -9.11
CA ARG A 56 -1.87 -1.33 -8.62
C ARG A 56 -0.56 -1.42 -9.40
N LEU A 57 0.55 -1.42 -8.70
CA LEU A 57 1.89 -1.42 -9.28
C LEU A 57 2.43 -2.84 -9.47
N THR A 58 2.16 -3.69 -8.49
CA THR A 58 2.63 -5.08 -8.44
C THR A 58 1.46 -6.04 -8.27
N SER A 59 1.67 -7.31 -8.59
CA SER A 59 0.68 -8.37 -8.42
C SER A 59 1.39 -9.70 -8.19
N HIS A 60 1.57 -10.07 -6.92
CA HIS A 60 2.17 -11.34 -6.55
C HIS A 60 1.47 -11.92 -5.31
N PRO A 61 1.37 -13.26 -5.16
CA PRO A 61 0.78 -13.87 -3.96
C PRO A 61 1.52 -13.57 -2.66
N GLY A 62 2.82 -13.28 -2.71
CA GLY A 62 3.61 -12.89 -1.54
C GLY A 62 3.32 -11.46 -1.10
N VAL A 63 3.52 -11.20 0.19
CA VAL A 63 3.27 -9.88 0.78
C VAL A 63 4.41 -8.92 0.49
N GLU A 64 4.09 -7.70 0.11
CA GLU A 64 5.01 -6.60 -0.19
C GLU A 64 4.86 -5.48 0.83
N THR A 65 5.99 -5.03 1.38
CA THR A 65 6.02 -4.05 2.47
C THR A 65 7.19 -3.07 2.33
N TYR A 66 7.14 -2.00 3.11
CA TYR A 66 8.26 -1.03 3.26
C TYR A 66 8.75 -0.43 1.95
N ALA A 67 7.83 -0.13 1.04
CA ALA A 67 8.16 0.51 -0.22
C ALA A 67 8.77 1.90 -0.01
N LYS A 68 9.85 2.21 -0.73
CA LYS A 68 10.56 3.50 -0.70
C LYS A 68 10.95 3.94 -2.10
N PHE A 69 10.56 5.15 -2.46
CA PHE A 69 11.02 5.76 -3.71
C PHE A 69 12.51 6.06 -3.68
N SER A 70 13.18 5.84 -4.81
CA SER A 70 14.52 6.38 -5.04
C SER A 70 14.52 7.92 -5.05
N PRO A 71 15.66 8.58 -4.75
CA PRO A 71 15.73 10.04 -4.73
C PRO A 71 15.31 10.71 -6.03
N ASP A 72 15.51 10.05 -7.18
CA ASP A 72 15.10 10.54 -8.50
C ASP A 72 13.64 10.16 -8.87
N GLY A 73 12.94 9.41 -7.99
CA GLY A 73 11.55 8.98 -8.19
C GLY A 73 11.34 7.95 -9.29
N LYS A 74 12.39 7.36 -9.86
CA LYS A 74 12.28 6.40 -10.97
C LYS A 74 12.10 4.96 -10.52
N TRP A 75 12.55 4.64 -9.31
CA TRP A 75 12.54 3.30 -8.76
C TRP A 75 11.83 3.26 -7.40
N ILE A 76 11.34 2.09 -7.06
CA ILE A 76 10.77 1.78 -5.74
C ILE A 76 11.47 0.52 -5.24
N ALA A 77 12.16 0.61 -4.10
CA ALA A 77 12.67 -0.54 -3.38
C ALA A 77 11.64 -0.98 -2.34
N PHE A 78 11.50 -2.28 -2.13
CA PHE A 78 10.55 -2.84 -1.17
C PHE A 78 11.01 -4.21 -0.66
N THR A 79 10.44 -4.64 0.45
CA THR A 79 10.62 -5.99 0.99
C THR A 79 9.47 -6.87 0.55
N ALA A 80 9.74 -8.07 0.07
CA ALA A 80 8.71 -9.01 -0.35
C ALA A 80 9.06 -10.46 0.00
N GLN A 81 8.01 -11.28 0.16
CA GLN A 81 8.07 -12.72 0.43
C GLN A 81 7.63 -13.51 -0.80
N TYR A 82 8.38 -13.42 -1.90
CA TYR A 82 8.00 -14.10 -3.14
C TYR A 82 8.32 -15.60 -3.11
N ASP A 83 9.45 -15.96 -2.51
CA ASP A 83 9.93 -17.34 -2.43
C ASP A 83 10.05 -17.84 -0.97
N GLY A 84 9.21 -17.32 -0.07
CA GLY A 84 9.12 -17.74 1.32
C GLY A 84 9.80 -16.82 2.32
N ASP A 85 11.04 -16.38 2.06
CA ASP A 85 11.78 -15.46 2.94
C ASP A 85 11.64 -14.01 2.47
N GLU A 86 11.80 -13.07 3.41
CA GLU A 86 11.84 -11.66 3.08
C GLU A 86 13.14 -11.32 2.35
N GLN A 87 13.01 -10.79 1.14
CA GLN A 87 14.11 -10.30 0.34
C GLN A 87 13.81 -8.87 -0.14
N VAL A 88 14.86 -8.14 -0.49
CA VAL A 88 14.72 -6.81 -1.07
C VAL A 88 14.58 -6.92 -2.58
N TYR A 89 13.59 -6.22 -3.10
CA TYR A 89 13.29 -6.09 -4.53
C TYR A 89 13.29 -4.63 -4.94
N VAL A 90 13.44 -4.40 -6.22
CA VAL A 90 13.26 -3.09 -6.85
C VAL A 90 12.36 -3.23 -8.08
N VAL A 91 11.49 -2.25 -8.27
CA VAL A 91 10.62 -2.13 -9.44
C VAL A 91 10.66 -0.71 -9.98
N SER A 92 10.46 -0.55 -11.29
CA SER A 92 10.27 0.79 -11.85
C SER A 92 9.05 1.46 -11.23
N ALA A 93 9.14 2.74 -10.93
CA ALA A 93 8.01 3.52 -10.44
C ALA A 93 6.85 3.63 -11.47
N GLN A 94 7.05 3.17 -12.69
CA GLN A 94 6.03 3.04 -13.74
C GLN A 94 5.42 1.63 -13.80
N GLY A 95 5.89 0.70 -12.97
CA GLY A 95 5.50 -0.70 -13.00
C GLY A 95 6.47 -1.55 -13.82
N GLY A 96 6.15 -2.82 -13.94
CA GLY A 96 6.96 -3.82 -14.61
C GLY A 96 7.36 -4.96 -13.69
N GLU A 97 8.27 -5.81 -14.13
CA GLU A 97 8.73 -6.96 -13.36
C GLU A 97 9.69 -6.55 -12.24
N PRO A 98 9.41 -6.91 -10.98
CA PRO A 98 10.31 -6.67 -9.87
C PRO A 98 11.62 -7.46 -10.01
N LYS A 99 12.73 -6.82 -9.70
CA LYS A 99 14.06 -7.44 -9.68
C LYS A 99 14.51 -7.65 -8.24
N GLN A 100 14.87 -8.88 -7.90
CA GLN A 100 15.44 -9.24 -6.60
C GLN A 100 16.86 -8.71 -6.46
N LEU A 101 17.16 -8.12 -5.29
CA LEU A 101 18.47 -7.54 -4.98
C LEU A 101 19.23 -8.32 -3.90
N THR A 102 18.52 -9.01 -3.01
CA THR A 102 19.14 -9.82 -1.94
C THR A 102 18.80 -11.29 -2.12
N PHE A 103 19.74 -12.17 -1.73
CA PHE A 103 19.63 -13.61 -1.93
C PHE A 103 20.12 -14.32 -0.65
N TYR A 104 19.46 -14.06 0.47
CA TYR A 104 19.77 -14.75 1.70
C TYR A 104 19.16 -16.14 1.69
N PRO A 105 19.92 -17.19 2.06
CA PRO A 105 19.36 -18.52 2.17
C PRO A 105 18.32 -18.59 3.28
N SER A 106 17.27 -19.38 3.06
CA SER A 106 16.30 -19.70 4.10
C SER A 106 17.02 -20.24 5.32
N ARG A 107 16.74 -19.68 6.47
CA ARG A 107 17.35 -20.13 7.74
C ARG A 107 16.65 -21.35 8.34
N GLY A 108 15.68 -21.91 7.63
CA GLY A 108 14.85 -23.01 8.12
C GLY A 108 13.93 -22.58 9.27
N PRO A 109 13.37 -23.54 10.02
CA PRO A 109 12.40 -23.26 11.08
C PRO A 109 13.08 -22.70 12.33
N LEU A 110 13.48 -21.44 12.28
CA LEU A 110 13.92 -20.71 13.45
C LEU A 110 12.72 -20.15 14.21
N ALA A 111 12.87 -19.99 15.52
CA ALA A 111 11.87 -19.34 16.35
C ALA A 111 11.45 -17.98 15.76
N PRO A 112 10.18 -17.57 15.89
CA PRO A 112 9.71 -16.28 15.40
C PRO A 112 10.62 -15.16 15.92
N ARG A 113 11.22 -14.40 14.99
CA ARG A 113 12.01 -13.22 15.33
C ARG A 113 11.10 -11.99 15.37
N TRP A 114 11.53 -11.00 16.14
CA TRP A 114 10.90 -9.71 16.15
C TRP A 114 11.31 -8.93 14.89
N GLY A 115 10.43 -8.87 13.89
CA GLY A 115 10.64 -8.10 12.66
C GLY A 115 11.13 -8.92 11.47
N PHE A 116 11.37 -8.23 10.37
CA PHE A 116 11.83 -8.78 9.10
C PHE A 116 13.35 -8.85 9.06
N ASP A 117 13.92 -9.94 8.51
CA ASP A 117 15.36 -10.11 8.37
C ASP A 117 15.95 -9.12 7.35
N ASN A 118 15.19 -8.78 6.30
CA ASN A 118 15.56 -7.81 5.27
C ASN A 118 14.47 -6.76 5.14
N GLN A 119 14.73 -5.56 5.59
CA GLN A 119 13.77 -4.45 5.51
C GLN A 119 14.38 -3.27 4.77
N VAL A 120 13.63 -2.72 3.82
CA VAL A 120 14.00 -1.46 3.17
C VAL A 120 13.70 -0.30 4.13
N HIS A 121 14.74 0.39 4.57
CA HIS A 121 14.62 1.59 5.41
C HIS A 121 14.59 2.87 4.58
N GLY A 122 15.26 2.88 3.44
CA GLY A 122 15.33 4.03 2.56
C GLY A 122 16.46 3.88 1.54
N TRP A 123 16.70 4.95 0.82
CA TRP A 123 17.78 5.10 -0.14
C TRP A 123 18.81 6.10 0.37
N THR A 124 20.06 5.91 0.02
CA THR A 124 21.07 6.94 0.19
C THR A 124 20.86 8.06 -0.83
N LYS A 125 21.42 9.25 -0.60
CA LYS A 125 21.25 10.42 -1.49
C LYS A 125 21.76 10.19 -2.92
N ASP A 126 22.72 9.27 -3.07
CA ASP A 126 23.30 8.88 -4.35
C ASP A 126 22.55 7.70 -5.02
N GLY A 127 21.40 7.30 -4.48
CA GLY A 127 20.52 6.30 -5.09
C GLY A 127 20.97 4.85 -4.87
N ARG A 128 21.57 4.57 -3.73
CA ARG A 128 21.94 3.21 -3.33
C ARG A 128 21.14 2.73 -2.14
#